data_1f0c5ad1bc9dda794cf13f2aa585728e
#
_entry.id   1f0c5ad1bc9dda794cf13f2aa585728e
#
_cell.length_a   1.000
_cell.length_b   1.000
_cell.length_c   1.000
_cell.angle_alpha   90.00
_cell.angle_beta   90.00
_cell.angle_gamma   90.00
#
_symmetry.space_group_name_H-M   'P 1'
#
loop_
_entity.id
_entity.type
_entity.pdbx_description
1 polymer ?
#
loop_
_entity_poly.entity_id
_entity_poly.type
_entity_poly.pdbx_seq_one_letter_code
_entity_poly.pdbx_strand_id
1 'polypeptide(L)'
;MIEPYRLMINGGVLSPGELKYICEAAEYLGLDAISFGSRQDIIFPEEIDETKFSQFDKIQFVKPKQDGIENIASSYVSADILPSTSWLTSDRYLYVLEQFKHNPKLRINVIDPKQRLVPLFTGNVNFIASKHEDYWYLYLRLPGWKKTKMYPALIYSWD
;
A
#
# COMPACT_ATOMS: atom_id res chain seq x y z
N MET A 1 20.14 17.88 0.52
CA MET A 1 18.96 17.18 -0.07
C MET A 1 18.01 16.88 1.06
N ILE A 2 16.80 17.44 1.01
CA ILE A 2 15.76 17.19 2.02
C ILE A 2 15.24 15.77 1.80
N GLU A 3 15.15 14.99 2.87
CA GLU A 3 14.65 13.63 2.80
C GLU A 3 13.22 13.62 3.34
N PRO A 4 12.23 13.26 2.50
CA PRO A 4 10.83 13.33 2.87
C PRO A 4 10.45 12.23 3.85
N TYR A 5 9.51 12.53 4.74
CA TYR A 5 8.84 11.52 5.56
C TYR A 5 7.72 10.85 4.76
N ARG A 6 7.53 9.56 4.99
CA ARG A 6 6.49 8.78 4.35
C ARG A 6 5.46 8.30 5.37
N LEU A 7 4.21 8.39 5.03
CA LEU A 7 3.12 7.79 5.78
C LEU A 7 2.62 6.56 5.05
N MET A 8 2.70 5.41 5.71
CA MET A 8 2.25 4.15 5.13
C MET A 8 0.72 4.06 5.16
N ILE A 9 0.14 3.86 3.98
CA ILE A 9 -1.30 3.72 3.77
C ILE A 9 -1.58 2.32 3.25
N ASN A 10 -2.08 1.46 4.09
CA ASN A 10 -2.29 0.06 3.76
C ASN A 10 -3.22 -0.11 2.55
N GLY A 11 -2.67 -0.63 1.45
CA GLY A 11 -3.38 -0.82 0.20
C GLY A 11 -3.80 0.47 -0.52
N GLY A 12 -3.31 1.62 -0.09
CA GLY A 12 -3.71 2.92 -0.64
C GLY A 12 -5.14 3.33 -0.28
N VAL A 13 -5.71 2.75 0.77
CA VAL A 13 -7.11 2.99 1.17
C VAL A 13 -7.14 3.94 2.37
N LEU A 14 -7.84 5.05 2.21
CA LEU A 14 -8.06 6.07 3.23
C LEU A 14 -9.54 6.41 3.31
N SER A 15 -10.05 6.53 4.53
CA SER A 15 -11.33 7.21 4.74
C SER A 15 -11.18 8.73 4.64
N PRO A 16 -12.25 9.48 4.32
CA PRO A 16 -12.21 10.94 4.38
C PRO A 16 -11.76 11.50 5.73
N GLY A 17 -12.13 10.82 6.83
CA GLY A 17 -11.72 11.20 8.18
C GLY A 17 -10.22 11.05 8.42
N GLU A 18 -9.62 9.96 7.96
CA GLU A 18 -8.17 9.74 8.02
C GLU A 18 -7.41 10.76 7.18
N LEU A 19 -7.88 11.05 5.96
CA LEU A 19 -7.27 12.06 5.12
C LEU A 19 -7.34 13.45 5.77
N LYS A 20 -8.48 13.80 6.35
CA LYS A 20 -8.64 15.05 7.11
C LYS A 20 -7.62 15.13 8.25
N TYR A 21 -7.48 14.07 9.04
CA TYR A 21 -6.52 14.00 10.15
C TYR A 21 -5.07 14.18 9.67
N ILE A 22 -4.71 13.60 8.52
CA ILE A 22 -3.39 13.77 7.90
C ILE A 22 -3.17 15.22 7.46
N CYS A 23 -4.19 15.87 6.87
CA CYS A 23 -4.11 17.27 6.49
C CYS A 23 -3.95 18.19 7.72
N GLU A 24 -4.69 17.94 8.79
CA GLU A 24 -4.56 18.68 10.05
C GLU A 24 -3.15 18.51 10.66
N ALA A 25 -2.57 17.31 10.57
CA ALA A 25 -1.20 17.07 10.97
C ALA A 25 -0.20 17.84 10.11
N ALA A 26 -0.38 17.86 8.81
CA ALA A 26 0.46 18.63 7.89
C ALA A 26 0.44 20.13 8.22
N GLU A 27 -0.75 20.71 8.40
CA GLU A 27 -0.91 22.11 8.80
C GLU A 27 -0.23 22.42 10.14
N TYR A 28 -0.40 21.56 11.16
CA TYR A 28 0.23 21.72 12.46
C TYR A 28 1.76 21.66 12.37
N LEU A 29 2.30 20.86 11.48
CA LEU A 29 3.73 20.74 11.22
C LEU A 29 4.28 21.88 10.36
N GLY A 30 3.42 22.78 9.87
CA GLY A 30 3.78 23.93 9.06
C GLY A 30 4.02 23.61 7.58
N LEU A 31 3.42 22.51 7.09
CA LEU A 31 3.53 22.11 5.68
C LEU A 31 2.43 22.73 4.85
N ASP A 32 2.77 23.28 3.70
CA ASP A 32 1.83 23.87 2.75
C ASP A 32 1.20 22.82 1.82
N ALA A 33 1.80 21.63 1.71
CA ALA A 33 1.35 20.58 0.82
C ALA A 33 1.72 19.18 1.32
N ILE A 34 0.95 18.20 0.85
CA ILE A 34 1.28 16.78 0.90
C ILE A 34 1.43 16.24 -0.52
N SER A 35 2.17 15.17 -0.69
CA SER A 35 2.35 14.49 -1.97
C SER A 35 1.97 13.02 -1.88
N PHE A 36 1.61 12.42 -3.02
CA PHE A 36 1.28 11.00 -3.09
C PHE A 36 2.41 10.24 -3.79
N GLY A 37 2.88 9.20 -3.13
CA GLY A 37 3.94 8.36 -3.67
C GLY A 37 3.43 7.28 -4.63
N SER A 38 4.33 6.76 -5.45
CA SER A 38 4.03 5.70 -6.43
C SER A 38 3.63 4.36 -5.79
N ARG A 39 3.90 4.20 -4.50
CA ARG A 39 3.49 3.03 -3.70
C ARG A 39 2.22 3.30 -2.90
N GLN A 40 1.42 4.32 -3.26
CA GLN A 40 0.18 4.70 -2.59
C GLN A 40 0.38 5.16 -1.14
N ASP A 41 1.57 5.57 -0.80
CA ASP A 41 1.91 6.25 0.45
C ASP A 41 1.71 7.77 0.32
N ILE A 42 1.63 8.45 1.45
CA ILE A 42 1.63 9.91 1.49
C ILE A 42 3.03 10.37 1.89
N ILE A 43 3.47 11.45 1.26
CA ILE A 43 4.80 12.02 1.45
C ILE A 43 4.64 13.42 2.03
N PHE A 44 5.34 13.67 3.13
CA PHE A 44 5.57 15.00 3.66
C PHE A 44 6.90 15.49 3.10
N PRO A 45 6.87 16.47 2.17
CA PRO A 45 8.02 16.77 1.31
C PRO A 45 9.14 17.56 1.99
N GLU A 46 8.89 18.08 3.20
CA GLU A 46 9.80 18.99 3.91
C GLU A 46 10.39 18.33 5.16
N GLU A 47 11.43 18.96 5.68
CA GLU A 47 12.00 18.60 6.97
C GLU A 47 11.03 18.93 8.10
N ILE A 48 10.81 17.99 9.00
CA ILE A 48 9.80 18.09 10.03
C ILE A 48 10.44 17.98 11.41
N ASP A 49 9.97 18.79 12.35
CA ASP A 49 10.32 18.68 13.75
C ASP A 49 9.68 17.41 14.36
N GLU A 50 10.50 16.37 14.52
CA GLU A 50 10.07 15.06 15.05
C GLU A 50 9.46 15.15 16.46
N THR A 51 9.79 16.17 17.25
CA THR A 51 9.24 16.33 18.60
C THR A 51 7.73 16.56 18.60
N LYS A 52 7.18 17.02 17.48
CA LYS A 52 5.76 17.26 17.28
C LYS A 52 4.98 16.00 16.87
N PHE A 53 5.65 14.91 16.49
CA PHE A 53 4.99 13.68 16.04
C PHE A 53 4.16 12.98 17.11
N SER A 54 4.55 13.11 18.38
CA SER A 54 3.85 12.46 19.48
C SER A 54 2.37 12.84 19.64
N GLN A 55 1.96 13.95 19.01
CA GLN A 55 0.56 14.40 19.00
C GLN A 55 -0.30 13.65 17.97
N PHE A 56 0.33 12.93 17.03
CA PHE A 56 -0.33 12.23 15.93
C PHE A 56 -0.08 10.73 16.02
N ASP A 57 -0.56 10.12 17.08
CA ASP A 57 -0.39 8.70 17.42
C ASP A 57 -1.01 7.73 16.40
N LYS A 58 -1.98 8.21 15.63
CA LYS A 58 -2.64 7.44 14.57
C LYS A 58 -1.89 7.43 13.24
N ILE A 59 -0.82 8.24 13.12
CA ILE A 59 -0.03 8.31 11.89
C ILE A 59 1.31 7.61 12.12
N GLN A 60 1.60 6.63 11.29
CA GLN A 60 2.91 6.00 11.26
C GLN A 60 3.83 6.72 10.27
N PHE A 61 4.68 7.57 10.80
CA PHE A 61 5.73 8.22 10.03
C PHE A 61 6.92 7.28 9.85
N VAL A 62 7.37 7.15 8.61
CA VAL A 62 8.60 6.43 8.28
C VAL A 62 9.66 7.46 7.93
N LYS A 63 10.77 7.43 8.67
CA LYS A 63 11.89 8.34 8.45
C LYS A 63 12.52 8.14 7.08
N PRO A 64 13.12 9.20 6.53
CA PRO A 64 13.99 9.06 5.37
C PRO A 64 15.05 7.99 5.61
N LYS A 65 15.34 7.19 4.59
CA LYS A 65 16.33 6.09 4.67
C LYS A 65 16.06 4.99 5.72
N GLN A 66 14.87 4.92 6.28
CA GLN A 66 14.51 3.78 7.12
C GLN A 66 14.25 2.57 6.21
N ASP A 67 15.27 1.73 6.07
CA ASP A 67 15.18 0.51 5.28
C ASP A 67 14.25 -0.53 5.93
N GLY A 68 13.67 -1.37 5.09
CA GLY A 68 12.90 -2.53 5.54
C GLY A 68 11.47 -2.22 5.99
N ILE A 69 10.94 -1.06 5.61
CA ILE A 69 9.52 -0.71 5.77
C ILE A 69 8.97 -0.30 4.42
N GLU A 70 8.02 -1.07 3.91
CA GLU A 70 7.40 -0.84 2.61
C GLU A 70 5.89 -0.70 2.74
N ASN A 71 5.27 0.02 1.81
CA ASN A 71 3.82 0.10 1.74
C ASN A 71 3.24 -1.06 0.93
N ILE A 72 2.06 -1.54 1.34
CA ILE A 72 1.27 -2.47 0.55
C ILE A 72 0.48 -1.65 -0.46
N ALA A 73 0.63 -1.96 -1.74
CA ALA A 73 -0.16 -1.34 -2.80
C ALA A 73 -1.28 -2.27 -3.25
N SER A 74 -2.44 -1.71 -3.58
CA SER A 74 -3.56 -2.50 -4.07
C SER A 74 -4.27 -1.83 -5.23
N SER A 75 -5.01 -2.60 -6.00
CA SER A 75 -5.94 -2.08 -7.00
C SER A 75 -7.36 -1.90 -6.44
N TYR A 76 -7.50 -1.63 -5.15
CA TYR A 76 -8.78 -1.39 -4.47
C TYR A 76 -9.70 -0.43 -5.24
N VAL A 77 -9.14 0.65 -5.78
CA VAL A 77 -9.89 1.62 -6.59
C VAL A 77 -10.62 1.00 -7.77
N SER A 78 -10.14 -0.13 -8.30
CA SER A 78 -10.79 -0.83 -9.41
C SER A 78 -12.06 -1.56 -9.01
N ALA A 79 -12.25 -1.90 -7.75
CA ALA A 79 -13.42 -2.65 -7.29
C ALA A 79 -14.74 -1.92 -7.56
N ASP A 80 -14.75 -0.60 -7.45
CA ASP A 80 -15.95 0.21 -7.66
C ASP A 80 -16.01 0.84 -9.06
N ILE A 81 -14.85 1.15 -9.65
CA ILE A 81 -14.78 1.90 -10.92
C ILE A 81 -14.70 0.98 -12.13
N LEU A 82 -13.90 -0.07 -12.04
CA LEU A 82 -13.63 -0.98 -13.15
C LEU A 82 -13.38 -2.42 -12.65
N PRO A 83 -14.36 -3.05 -11.99
CA PRO A 83 -14.19 -4.40 -11.48
C PRO A 83 -14.02 -5.39 -12.64
N SER A 84 -12.98 -6.20 -12.59
CA SER A 84 -12.70 -7.21 -13.61
C SER A 84 -12.70 -8.64 -13.09
N THR A 85 -12.57 -8.81 -11.79
CA THR A 85 -12.68 -10.09 -11.08
C THR A 85 -13.91 -10.05 -10.17
N SER A 86 -14.94 -10.83 -10.47
CA SER A 86 -16.25 -10.73 -9.85
C SER A 86 -16.27 -10.97 -8.33
N TRP A 87 -15.37 -11.80 -7.83
CA TRP A 87 -15.30 -12.09 -6.40
C TRP A 87 -14.47 -11.08 -5.61
N LEU A 88 -13.58 -10.31 -6.28
CA LEU A 88 -12.69 -9.35 -5.63
C LEU A 88 -13.39 -8.00 -5.47
N THR A 89 -14.34 -7.96 -4.56
CA THR A 89 -15.11 -6.76 -4.17
C THR A 89 -14.31 -5.87 -3.22
N SER A 90 -14.81 -4.65 -2.97
CA SER A 90 -14.23 -3.72 -1.99
C SER A 90 -14.06 -4.37 -0.62
N ASP A 91 -15.06 -5.11 -0.14
CA ASP A 91 -14.98 -5.81 1.15
C ASP A 91 -13.90 -6.89 1.17
N ARG A 92 -13.69 -7.60 0.04
CA ARG A 92 -12.62 -8.60 -0.06
C ARG A 92 -11.23 -7.98 -0.02
N TYR A 93 -11.04 -6.85 -0.68
CA TYR A 93 -9.78 -6.10 -0.55
C TYR A 93 -9.53 -5.69 0.90
N LEU A 94 -10.50 -5.09 1.56
CA LEU A 94 -10.36 -4.65 2.95
C LEU A 94 -10.03 -5.82 3.85
N TYR A 95 -10.74 -6.94 3.71
CA TYR A 95 -10.47 -8.15 4.48
C TYR A 95 -9.01 -8.63 4.31
N VAL A 96 -8.53 -8.74 3.07
CA VAL A 96 -7.14 -9.17 2.79
C VAL A 96 -6.14 -8.17 3.35
N LEU A 97 -6.37 -6.88 3.17
CA LEU A 97 -5.47 -5.82 3.67
C LEU A 97 -5.40 -5.80 5.20
N GLU A 98 -6.48 -6.09 5.90
CA GLU A 98 -6.54 -6.18 7.36
C GLU A 98 -5.74 -7.34 7.95
N GLN A 99 -5.40 -8.36 7.14
CA GLN A 99 -4.53 -9.44 7.61
C GLN A 99 -3.09 -8.99 7.83
N PHE A 100 -2.65 -7.93 7.15
CA PHE A 100 -1.33 -7.36 7.34
C PHE A 100 -1.29 -6.48 8.58
N LYS A 101 -0.89 -7.05 9.72
CA LYS A 101 -0.84 -6.35 11.02
C LYS A 101 0.30 -5.33 11.12
N HIS A 102 1.34 -5.50 10.30
CA HIS A 102 2.53 -4.65 10.28
C HIS A 102 2.96 -4.38 8.84
N ASN A 103 3.64 -3.26 8.65
CA ASN A 103 4.21 -2.94 7.36
C ASN A 103 5.30 -3.97 6.99
N PRO A 104 5.26 -4.51 5.78
CA PRO A 104 6.19 -5.54 5.35
C PRO A 104 7.58 -4.95 5.07
N LYS A 105 8.59 -5.82 5.09
CA LYS A 105 9.94 -5.48 4.61
C LYS A 105 10.09 -5.56 3.09
N LEU A 106 9.16 -6.23 2.44
CA LEU A 106 9.11 -6.40 0.99
C LEU A 106 7.92 -5.63 0.42
N ARG A 107 8.04 -5.16 -0.80
CA ARG A 107 6.94 -4.55 -1.54
C ARG A 107 5.90 -5.58 -1.89
N ILE A 108 4.69 -5.43 -1.35
CA ILE A 108 3.56 -6.32 -1.60
C ILE A 108 2.52 -5.60 -2.45
N ASN A 109 1.99 -6.31 -3.44
CA ASN A 109 0.85 -5.85 -4.25
C ASN A 109 -0.32 -6.82 -4.13
N VAL A 110 -1.54 -6.28 -4.04
CA VAL A 110 -2.81 -7.04 -4.04
C VAL A 110 -3.64 -6.52 -5.23
N ILE A 111 -3.72 -7.29 -6.31
CA ILE A 111 -4.07 -6.77 -7.63
C ILE A 111 -5.15 -7.60 -8.35
N ASP A 112 -6.12 -6.91 -8.92
CA ASP A 112 -7.03 -7.44 -9.94
C ASP A 112 -6.32 -7.46 -11.30
N PRO A 113 -6.22 -8.62 -11.99
CA PRO A 113 -5.34 -8.79 -13.16
C PRO A 113 -5.76 -7.99 -14.39
N LYS A 114 -7.01 -7.63 -14.54
CA LYS A 114 -7.52 -7.00 -15.77
C LYS A 114 -7.71 -5.49 -15.65
N GLN A 115 -7.56 -4.94 -14.45
CA GLN A 115 -7.63 -3.50 -14.25
C GLN A 115 -6.40 -2.79 -14.86
N ARG A 116 -6.52 -1.49 -15.16
CA ARG A 116 -5.46 -0.67 -15.76
C ARG A 116 -5.13 0.57 -14.93
N LEU A 117 -5.64 0.65 -13.71
CA LEU A 117 -5.49 1.83 -12.84
C LEU A 117 -4.21 1.77 -12.02
N VAL A 118 -3.76 0.56 -11.67
CA VAL A 118 -2.58 0.33 -10.84
C VAL A 118 -1.67 -0.69 -11.52
N PRO A 119 -0.33 -0.48 -11.53
CA PRO A 119 0.63 -1.43 -12.10
C PRO A 119 0.60 -2.80 -11.40
N LEU A 120 0.68 -3.89 -12.18
CA LEU A 120 0.53 -5.26 -11.67
C LEU A 120 1.77 -5.76 -10.92
N PHE A 121 2.94 -5.65 -11.51
CA PHE A 121 4.16 -6.33 -11.05
C PHE A 121 5.22 -5.37 -10.47
N THR A 122 4.80 -4.43 -9.66
CA THR A 122 5.70 -3.46 -9.01
C THR A 122 6.20 -3.91 -7.64
N GLY A 123 5.66 -5.00 -7.12
CA GLY A 123 6.04 -5.60 -5.82
C GLY A 123 7.11 -6.68 -5.93
N ASN A 124 7.74 -6.97 -4.82
CA ASN A 124 8.55 -8.18 -4.65
C ASN A 124 7.64 -9.42 -4.53
N VAL A 125 6.48 -9.23 -3.92
CA VAL A 125 5.41 -10.21 -3.72
C VAL A 125 4.14 -9.64 -4.34
N ASN A 126 3.57 -10.33 -5.33
CA ASN A 126 2.40 -9.85 -6.05
C ASN A 126 1.31 -10.92 -5.96
N PHE A 127 0.25 -10.62 -5.21
CA PHE A 127 -0.98 -11.41 -5.17
C PHE A 127 -1.89 -10.94 -6.30
N ILE A 128 -2.09 -11.79 -7.28
CA ILE A 128 -2.93 -11.53 -8.44
C ILE A 128 -4.19 -12.38 -8.34
N ALA A 129 -5.36 -11.76 -8.33
CA ALA A 129 -6.61 -12.48 -8.21
C ALA A 129 -6.77 -13.54 -9.30
N SER A 130 -7.11 -14.76 -8.92
CA SER A 130 -7.38 -15.84 -9.85
C SER A 130 -8.84 -15.84 -10.31
N LYS A 131 -9.16 -16.70 -11.28
CA LYS A 131 -10.55 -16.95 -11.69
C LYS A 131 -11.35 -17.74 -10.64
N HIS A 132 -10.69 -18.36 -9.68
CA HIS A 132 -11.33 -19.09 -8.60
C HIS A 132 -11.56 -18.17 -7.42
N GLU A 133 -12.76 -18.14 -6.90
CA GLU A 133 -13.15 -17.29 -5.78
C GLU A 133 -12.23 -17.50 -4.57
N ASP A 134 -11.76 -16.39 -4.00
CA ASP A 134 -10.85 -16.34 -2.84
C ASP A 134 -9.47 -16.99 -3.04
N TYR A 135 -9.05 -17.24 -4.28
CA TYR A 135 -7.72 -17.74 -4.58
C TYR A 135 -6.88 -16.78 -5.41
N TRP A 136 -5.59 -16.73 -5.11
CA TRP A 136 -4.61 -15.84 -5.69
C TRP A 136 -3.49 -16.60 -6.38
N TYR A 137 -3.07 -16.09 -7.53
CA TYR A 137 -1.75 -16.39 -8.07
C TYR A 137 -0.72 -15.59 -7.29
N LEU A 138 0.39 -16.21 -6.92
CA LEU A 138 1.50 -15.55 -6.26
C LEU A 138 2.69 -15.44 -7.20
N TYR A 139 3.11 -14.20 -7.46
CA TYR A 139 4.30 -13.91 -8.26
C TYR A 139 5.36 -13.25 -7.39
N LEU A 140 6.57 -13.78 -7.45
CA LEU A 140 7.70 -13.37 -6.62
C LEU A 140 8.82 -12.80 -7.48
N ARG A 141 9.35 -11.66 -7.05
CA ARG A 141 10.59 -11.07 -7.52
C ARG A 141 11.39 -10.56 -6.33
N LEU A 142 12.00 -11.47 -5.61
CA LEU A 142 12.78 -11.12 -4.42
C LEU A 142 14.04 -10.31 -4.79
N PRO A 143 14.59 -9.53 -3.85
CA PRO A 143 15.82 -8.79 -4.07
C PRO A 143 16.93 -9.70 -4.63
N GLY A 144 17.61 -9.23 -5.67
CA GLY A 144 18.64 -10.00 -6.37
C GLY A 144 18.12 -10.93 -7.47
N TRP A 145 16.82 -11.16 -7.59
CA TRP A 145 16.27 -11.97 -8.68
C TRP A 145 16.17 -11.18 -9.97
N LYS A 146 16.69 -11.76 -11.05
CA LYS A 146 16.61 -11.13 -12.38
C LYS A 146 15.23 -11.20 -13.03
N LYS A 147 14.42 -12.21 -12.67
CA LYS A 147 13.10 -12.49 -13.27
C LYS A 147 12.06 -12.75 -12.18
N THR A 148 10.83 -12.36 -12.48
CA THR A 148 9.64 -12.75 -11.70
C THR A 148 9.37 -14.24 -11.90
N LYS A 149 9.02 -14.93 -10.83
CA LYS A 149 8.64 -16.35 -10.84
C LYS A 149 7.25 -16.51 -10.25
N MET A 150 6.44 -17.35 -10.87
CA MET A 150 5.15 -17.73 -10.33
C MET A 150 5.33 -18.86 -9.32
N TYR A 151 4.70 -18.75 -8.17
CA TYR A 151 4.58 -19.83 -7.20
C TYR A 151 3.66 -20.93 -7.77
N PRO A 152 3.98 -22.21 -7.64
CA PRO A 152 3.30 -23.30 -8.36
C PRO A 152 1.90 -23.66 -7.82
N ALA A 153 1.46 -23.04 -6.73
CA ALA A 153 0.13 -23.28 -6.15
C ALA A 153 -0.65 -21.97 -6.01
N LEU A 154 -1.97 -22.06 -5.96
CA LEU A 154 -2.83 -20.95 -5.58
C LEU A 154 -2.77 -20.75 -4.07
N ILE A 155 -2.85 -19.49 -3.64
CA ILE A 155 -2.91 -19.11 -2.24
C ILE A 155 -4.36 -18.78 -1.90
N TYR A 156 -4.87 -19.33 -0.83
CA TYR A 156 -6.22 -19.05 -0.36
C TYR A 156 -6.23 -17.77 0.49
N SER A 157 -7.29 -16.97 0.38
CA SER A 157 -7.38 -15.67 1.06
C SER A 157 -7.31 -15.75 2.59
N TRP A 158 -7.59 -16.90 3.16
CA TRP A 158 -7.59 -17.12 4.62
C TRP A 158 -6.36 -17.89 5.14
N ASP A 159 -5.41 -18.23 4.27
CA ASP A 159 -4.12 -18.83 4.68
C ASP A 159 -3.09 -17.75 5.05
#